data_9219af92888e47b3333d541a47bad080
#
_entry.id   9219af92888e47b3333d541a47bad080
#
_cell.length_a   1.000
_cell.length_b   1.000
_cell.length_c   1.000
_cell.angle_alpha   90.00
_cell.angle_beta   90.00
_cell.angle_gamma   90.00
#
_symmetry.space_group_name_H-M   'P 1'
#
loop_
_entity.id
_entity.type
_entity.pdbx_description
1 polymer ?
#
loop_
_entity_poly.entity_id
_entity_poly.type
_entity_poly.pdbx_seq_one_letter_code
_entity_poly.pdbx_strand_id
1 'polypeptide(L)'
;AGRADKPGRVLIQTAFPDHPLFRYLQRHDYAGYARALLAERKQLDLPPYTRQVLLRAEASTMEAALAFLHRAGEAAPAMPEVAVFAPTPATMARLANLERAQLLVQSASRQALQAFVRAWRPGLDAIKPRVARWSLDIDPLMP
;
A
#
# COMPACT_ATOMS: atom_id res chain seq x y z
N ALA A 1 -29.46 -8.50 -10.44
CA ALA A 1 -30.82 -8.23 -10.06
C ALA A 1 -31.76 -8.74 -11.13
N GLY A 2 -32.09 -9.40 -11.80
CA GLY A 2 -33.06 -9.94 -12.73
C GLY A 2 -32.78 -11.41 -13.06
N ARG A 3 -33.82 -12.10 -13.46
CA ARG A 3 -33.71 -13.46 -13.97
C ARG A 3 -33.98 -13.45 -15.47
N ALA A 4 -33.62 -14.54 -16.19
CA ALA A 4 -33.66 -14.58 -17.65
C ALA A 4 -34.99 -14.13 -18.29
N ASP A 5 -36.11 -14.37 -17.64
CA ASP A 5 -37.47 -14.04 -18.09
C ASP A 5 -38.09 -12.81 -17.39
N LYS A 6 -37.41 -12.24 -16.41
CA LYS A 6 -37.89 -11.06 -15.67
C LYS A 6 -36.81 -10.01 -15.56
N PRO A 7 -37.03 -8.78 -16.08
CA PRO A 7 -36.08 -7.71 -15.89
C PRO A 7 -35.97 -7.35 -14.41
N GLY A 8 -34.72 -7.21 -13.96
CA GLY A 8 -34.43 -6.74 -12.61
C GLY A 8 -34.10 -5.25 -12.62
N ARG A 9 -34.18 -4.65 -11.44
CA ARG A 9 -33.82 -3.26 -11.24
C ARG A 9 -32.85 -3.14 -10.07
N VAL A 10 -31.75 -2.42 -10.28
CA VAL A 10 -30.78 -2.11 -9.24
C VAL A 10 -30.80 -0.61 -9.00
N LEU A 11 -30.99 -0.23 -7.74
CA LEU A 11 -30.93 1.18 -7.34
C LEU A 11 -29.69 1.36 -6.46
N ILE A 12 -28.87 2.37 -6.80
CA ILE A 12 -27.68 2.71 -6.05
C ILE A 12 -27.88 4.10 -5.45
N GLN A 13 -27.85 4.19 -4.12
CA GLN A 13 -27.89 5.44 -3.41
C GLN A 13 -26.46 5.91 -3.13
N THR A 14 -26.11 7.10 -3.61
CA THR A 14 -24.75 7.63 -3.50
C THR A 14 -24.77 9.15 -3.40
N ALA A 15 -23.76 9.70 -2.70
CA ALA A 15 -23.53 11.15 -2.68
C ALA A 15 -22.86 11.65 -3.97
N PHE A 16 -22.39 10.75 -4.85
CA PHE A 16 -21.65 11.07 -6.08
C PHE A 16 -22.28 10.41 -7.30
N PRO A 17 -23.53 10.77 -7.68
CA PRO A 17 -24.25 10.08 -8.76
C PRO A 17 -23.60 10.25 -10.13
N ASP A 18 -22.78 11.27 -10.32
CA ASP A 18 -22.11 11.56 -11.59
C ASP A 18 -20.75 10.86 -11.73
N HIS A 19 -20.38 10.03 -10.75
CA HIS A 19 -19.11 9.29 -10.82
C HIS A 19 -19.09 8.36 -12.03
N PRO A 20 -18.00 8.33 -12.84
CA PRO A 20 -17.95 7.53 -14.07
C PRO A 20 -18.24 6.04 -13.89
N LEU A 21 -17.98 5.46 -12.71
CA LEU A 21 -18.33 4.09 -12.38
C LEU A 21 -19.78 3.75 -12.70
N PHE A 22 -20.73 4.65 -12.37
CA PHE A 22 -22.15 4.37 -12.54
C PHE A 22 -22.58 4.31 -14.00
N ARG A 23 -21.89 5.05 -14.88
CA ARG A 23 -22.13 4.97 -16.32
C ARG A 23 -21.76 3.61 -16.89
N TYR A 24 -20.63 3.05 -16.46
CA TYR A 24 -20.21 1.71 -16.87
C TYR A 24 -21.16 0.63 -16.35
N LEU A 25 -21.64 0.77 -15.12
CA LEU A 25 -22.59 -0.17 -14.53
C LEU A 25 -23.94 -0.13 -15.27
N GLN A 26 -24.43 1.05 -15.63
CA GLN A 26 -25.69 1.22 -16.39
C GLN A 26 -25.63 0.56 -17.76
N ARG A 27 -24.47 0.55 -18.40
CA ARG A 27 -24.24 -0.04 -19.73
C ARG A 27 -23.79 -1.48 -19.66
N HIS A 28 -23.61 -2.05 -18.49
CA HIS A 28 -23.01 -3.37 -18.29
C HIS A 28 -21.64 -3.50 -18.96
N ASP A 29 -20.89 -2.40 -19.03
CA ASP A 29 -19.56 -2.35 -19.66
C ASP A 29 -18.46 -2.59 -18.63
N TYR A 30 -18.31 -3.83 -18.22
CA TYR A 30 -17.30 -4.22 -17.23
C TYR A 30 -15.88 -4.08 -17.77
N ALA A 31 -15.66 -4.35 -19.04
CA ALA A 31 -14.35 -4.19 -19.68
C ALA A 31 -13.94 -2.72 -19.74
N GLY A 32 -14.87 -1.83 -20.09
CA GLY A 32 -14.65 -0.39 -20.08
C GLY A 32 -14.33 0.13 -18.68
N TYR A 33 -15.05 -0.35 -17.66
CA TYR A 33 -14.78 0.00 -16.27
C TYR A 33 -13.38 -0.44 -15.84
N ALA A 34 -12.98 -1.67 -16.16
CA ALA A 34 -11.64 -2.17 -15.83
C ALA A 34 -10.54 -1.32 -16.47
N ARG A 35 -10.71 -0.92 -17.76
CA ARG A 35 -9.76 -0.03 -18.42
C ARG A 35 -9.67 1.35 -17.75
N ALA A 36 -10.81 1.91 -17.38
CA ALA A 36 -10.86 3.21 -16.71
C ALA A 36 -10.18 3.14 -15.33
N LEU A 37 -10.41 2.06 -14.59
CA LEU A 37 -9.78 1.84 -13.29
C LEU A 37 -8.27 1.73 -13.41
N LEU A 38 -7.76 1.00 -14.41
CA LEU A 38 -6.33 0.87 -14.66
C LEU A 38 -5.69 2.21 -15.05
N ALA A 39 -6.38 3.02 -15.86
CA ALA A 39 -5.91 4.35 -16.23
C ALA A 39 -5.80 5.27 -15.01
N GLU A 40 -6.79 5.22 -14.11
CA GLU A 40 -6.76 5.97 -12.85
C GLU A 40 -5.60 5.53 -11.98
N ARG A 41 -5.38 4.22 -11.82
CA ARG A 41 -4.26 3.69 -11.04
C ARG A 41 -2.91 4.13 -11.60
N LYS A 42 -2.78 4.17 -12.92
CA LYS A 42 -1.56 4.67 -13.58
C LYS A 42 -1.30 6.14 -13.25
N GLN A 43 -2.35 6.97 -13.32
CA GLN A 43 -2.23 8.41 -13.00
C GLN A 43 -1.84 8.65 -11.53
N LEU A 44 -2.31 7.78 -10.63
CA LEU A 44 -2.05 7.87 -9.19
C LEU A 44 -0.82 7.07 -8.74
N ASP A 45 -0.07 6.49 -9.69
CA ASP A 45 1.08 5.63 -9.41
C ASP A 45 0.75 4.48 -8.45
N LEU A 46 -0.43 3.88 -8.63
CA LEU A 46 -0.89 2.75 -7.82
C LEU A 46 -0.62 1.41 -8.54
N PRO A 47 -0.55 0.29 -7.80
CA PRO A 47 -0.44 -1.02 -8.42
C PRO A 47 -1.57 -1.27 -9.45
N PRO A 48 -1.30 -1.99 -10.57
CA PRO A 48 -0.06 -2.70 -10.87
C PRO A 48 1.06 -1.84 -11.48
N TYR A 49 0.89 -0.53 -11.59
CA TYR A 49 1.88 0.35 -12.24
C TYR A 49 3.04 0.74 -11.33
N THR A 50 2.87 0.62 -10.01
CA THR A 50 3.95 0.74 -9.04
C THR A 50 4.07 -0.52 -8.20
N ARG A 51 5.29 -0.82 -7.78
CA ARG A 51 5.58 -1.89 -6.83
C ARG A 51 5.81 -1.28 -5.46
N GLN A 52 5.36 -1.96 -4.44
CA GLN A 52 5.43 -1.48 -3.07
C GLN A 52 6.10 -2.50 -2.16
N VAL A 53 6.84 -1.98 -1.18
CA VAL A 53 7.34 -2.75 -0.04
C VAL A 53 6.91 -2.02 1.22
N LEU A 54 6.39 -2.77 2.16
CA LEU A 54 5.96 -2.24 3.45
C LEU A 54 6.86 -2.79 4.54
N LEU A 55 7.60 -1.91 5.21
CA LEU A 55 8.35 -2.27 6.41
C LEU A 55 7.45 -2.04 7.62
N ARG A 56 7.16 -3.12 8.33
CA ARG A 56 6.37 -3.09 9.57
C ARG A 56 7.29 -3.26 10.77
N ALA A 57 7.04 -2.49 11.81
CA ALA A 57 7.74 -2.61 13.08
C ALA A 57 6.72 -2.78 14.21
N GLU A 58 7.02 -3.68 15.13
CA GLU A 58 6.23 -3.91 16.34
C GLU A 58 7.10 -3.66 17.56
N ALA A 59 6.61 -2.86 18.48
CA ALA A 59 7.31 -2.49 19.71
C ALA A 59 6.34 -2.33 20.87
N SER A 60 6.87 -2.23 22.09
CA SER A 60 6.04 -2.02 23.27
C SER A 60 5.34 -0.66 23.29
N THR A 61 5.89 0.33 22.59
CA THR A 61 5.31 1.67 22.46
C THR A 61 5.30 2.10 20.99
N MET A 62 4.34 2.95 20.63
CA MET A 62 4.30 3.54 19.28
C MET A 62 5.53 4.40 19.01
N GLU A 63 6.01 5.13 20.02
CA GLU A 63 7.21 5.94 19.90
C GLU A 63 8.42 5.09 19.51
N ALA A 64 8.61 3.93 20.15
CA ALA A 64 9.70 3.02 19.84
C ALA A 64 9.59 2.46 18.41
N ALA A 65 8.38 2.07 18.00
CA ALA A 65 8.13 1.57 16.64
C ALA A 65 8.44 2.63 15.58
N LEU A 66 7.95 3.86 15.77
CA LEU A 66 8.19 4.96 14.85
C LEU A 66 9.67 5.37 14.83
N ALA A 67 10.33 5.39 15.99
CA ALA A 67 11.77 5.70 16.07
C ALA A 67 12.62 4.70 15.28
N PHE A 68 12.29 3.42 15.38
CA PHE A 68 12.94 2.37 14.58
C PHE A 68 12.77 2.66 13.07
N LEU A 69 11.55 2.98 12.65
CA LEU A 69 11.26 3.23 11.23
C LEU A 69 11.92 4.51 10.73
N HIS A 70 12.05 5.54 11.57
CA HIS A 70 12.82 6.73 11.21
C HIS A 70 14.29 6.40 10.95
N ARG A 71 14.89 5.59 11.79
CA ARG A 71 16.28 5.11 11.59
C ARG A 71 16.39 4.24 10.35
N ALA A 72 15.38 3.40 10.09
CA ALA A 72 15.31 2.60 8.88
C ALA A 72 15.30 3.48 7.63
N GLY A 73 14.53 4.56 7.65
CA GLY A 73 14.50 5.54 6.56
C GLY A 73 15.84 6.25 6.36
N GLU A 74 16.54 6.59 7.45
CA GLU A 74 17.88 7.18 7.38
C GLU A 74 18.92 6.19 6.84
N ALA A 75 18.78 4.91 7.14
CA ALA A 75 19.65 3.85 6.65
C ALA A 75 19.32 3.41 5.21
N ALA A 76 18.25 3.93 4.63
CA ALA A 76 17.82 3.55 3.29
C ALA A 76 18.84 3.97 2.24
N PRO A 77 19.15 3.10 1.25
CA PRO A 77 20.00 3.49 0.14
C PRO A 77 19.41 4.65 -0.65
N ALA A 78 20.27 5.57 -1.08
CA ALA A 78 19.85 6.68 -1.94
C ALA A 78 19.70 6.19 -3.38
N MET A 79 18.47 5.96 -3.79
CA MET A 79 18.12 5.52 -5.15
C MET A 79 17.03 6.44 -5.71
N PRO A 80 17.29 7.18 -6.82
CA PRO A 80 16.31 8.14 -7.34
C PRO A 80 15.03 7.49 -7.87
N GLU A 81 15.07 6.22 -8.26
CA GLU A 81 13.91 5.48 -8.76
C GLU A 81 13.01 4.95 -7.64
N VAL A 82 13.43 5.06 -6.39
CA VAL A 82 12.74 4.50 -5.23
C VAL A 82 12.30 5.64 -4.31
N ALA A 83 11.02 5.68 -3.99
CA ALA A 83 10.44 6.64 -3.06
C ALA A 83 10.27 6.00 -1.68
N VAL A 84 10.78 6.65 -0.64
CA VAL A 84 10.64 6.25 0.76
C VAL A 84 9.73 7.25 1.45
N PHE A 85 8.62 6.79 2.00
CA PHE A 85 7.65 7.66 2.66
C PHE A 85 7.93 7.76 4.16
N ALA A 86 7.32 8.75 4.80
CA ALA A 86 7.45 8.93 6.24
C ALA A 86 6.77 7.76 7.00
N PRO A 87 7.32 7.33 8.15
CA PRO A 87 6.68 6.33 8.99
C PRO A 87 5.31 6.79 9.50
N THR A 88 4.36 5.86 9.56
CA THR A 88 3.01 6.09 10.07
C THR A 88 2.58 4.94 10.97
N PRO A 89 1.62 5.15 11.91
CA PRO A 89 0.98 4.03 12.58
C PRO A 89 0.32 3.09 11.58
N ALA A 90 0.38 1.78 11.84
CA ALA A 90 -0.29 0.79 11.01
C ALA A 90 -1.82 0.91 11.12
N THR A 91 -2.54 0.40 10.11
CA THR A 91 -4.01 0.38 10.09
C THR A 91 -4.57 -0.29 11.34
N MET A 92 -3.94 -1.41 11.78
CA MET A 92 -4.18 -2.00 13.09
C MET A 92 -2.98 -1.66 13.98
N ALA A 93 -3.04 -0.50 14.63
CA ALA A 93 -1.90 0.06 15.33
C ALA A 93 -1.52 -0.73 16.61
N ARG A 94 -2.44 -1.49 17.17
CA ARG A 94 -2.17 -2.29 18.38
C ARG A 94 -2.67 -3.71 18.19
N LEU A 95 -1.80 -4.68 18.47
CA LEU A 95 -2.11 -6.09 18.40
C LEU A 95 -1.29 -6.84 19.45
N ALA A 96 -1.94 -7.69 20.26
CA ALA A 96 -1.28 -8.52 21.27
C ALA A 96 -0.35 -7.72 22.20
N ASN A 97 -0.80 -6.54 22.65
CA ASN A 97 -0.06 -5.61 23.51
C ASN A 97 1.18 -4.98 22.86
N LEU A 98 1.33 -5.14 21.54
CA LEU A 98 2.37 -4.46 20.79
C LEU A 98 1.77 -3.34 19.93
N GLU A 99 2.48 -2.23 19.89
CA GLU A 99 2.17 -1.13 18.98
C GLU A 99 2.83 -1.38 17.62
N ARG A 100 2.12 -1.10 16.55
CA ARG A 100 2.55 -1.37 15.18
C ARG A 100 2.64 -0.08 14.38
N ALA A 101 3.72 0.07 13.67
CA ALA A 101 3.95 1.17 12.73
C ALA A 101 4.46 0.62 11.40
N GLN A 102 4.39 1.42 10.35
CA GLN A 102 4.77 1.02 9.01
C GLN A 102 5.48 2.14 8.26
N LEU A 103 6.33 1.75 7.33
CA LEU A 103 7.01 2.62 6.40
C LEU A 103 6.84 2.05 4.99
N LEU A 104 6.31 2.86 4.09
CA LEU A 104 6.06 2.47 2.71
C LEU A 104 7.24 2.90 1.83
N VAL A 105 7.65 1.98 0.96
CA VAL A 105 8.63 2.21 -0.10
C VAL A 105 8.00 1.80 -1.42
N GLN A 106 8.14 2.60 -2.46
CA GLN A 106 7.58 2.26 -3.77
C GLN A 106 8.51 2.64 -4.92
N SER A 107 8.35 1.92 -6.02
CA SER A 107 9.06 2.19 -7.27
C SER A 107 8.26 1.69 -8.46
N ALA A 108 8.35 2.37 -9.59
CA ALA A 108 7.83 1.86 -10.86
C ALA A 108 8.68 0.71 -11.39
N SER A 109 9.91 0.57 -10.95
CA SER A 109 10.85 -0.48 -11.37
C SER A 109 10.94 -1.58 -10.33
N ARG A 110 10.53 -2.79 -10.72
CA ARG A 110 10.67 -3.98 -9.87
C ARG A 110 12.15 -4.27 -9.56
N GLN A 111 13.02 -4.12 -10.55
CA GLN A 111 14.46 -4.37 -10.37
C GLN A 111 15.09 -3.38 -9.39
N ALA A 112 14.73 -2.09 -9.51
CA ALA A 112 15.22 -1.06 -8.59
C ALA A 112 14.76 -1.35 -7.17
N LEU A 113 13.50 -1.74 -6.99
CA LEU A 113 12.96 -2.06 -5.68
C LEU A 113 13.63 -3.28 -5.04
N GLN A 114 13.88 -4.33 -5.82
CA GLN A 114 14.59 -5.52 -5.34
C GLN A 114 16.04 -5.20 -4.95
N ALA A 115 16.73 -4.41 -5.75
CA ALA A 115 18.08 -3.95 -5.43
C ALA A 115 18.10 -3.09 -4.17
N PHE A 116 17.11 -2.21 -4.02
CA PHE A 116 16.93 -1.38 -2.82
C PHE A 116 16.77 -2.24 -1.57
N VAL A 117 15.85 -3.19 -1.58
CA VAL A 117 15.59 -4.07 -0.43
C VAL A 117 16.85 -4.87 -0.06
N ARG A 118 17.55 -5.37 -1.05
CA ARG A 118 18.79 -6.13 -0.84
C ARG A 118 19.87 -5.30 -0.16
N ALA A 119 20.05 -4.06 -0.60
CA ALA A 119 21.00 -3.13 -0.02
C ALA A 119 20.57 -2.62 1.37
N TRP A 120 19.26 -2.56 1.60
CA TRP A 120 18.69 -2.02 2.83
C TRP A 120 18.73 -2.99 4.01
N ARG A 121 18.56 -4.29 3.76
CA ARG A 121 18.47 -5.31 4.82
C ARG A 121 19.60 -5.27 5.85
N PRO A 122 20.90 -5.20 5.47
CA PRO A 122 21.97 -5.12 6.45
C PRO A 122 21.84 -3.92 7.39
N GLY A 123 21.41 -2.77 6.87
CA GLY A 123 21.15 -1.57 7.66
C GLY A 123 20.01 -1.77 8.64
N LEU A 124 18.95 -2.47 8.24
CA LEU A 124 17.82 -2.78 9.12
C LEU A 124 18.21 -3.68 10.28
N ASP A 125 19.03 -4.69 10.02
CA ASP A 125 19.53 -5.62 11.05
C ASP A 125 20.45 -4.91 12.05
N ALA A 126 21.11 -3.83 11.65
CA ALA A 126 22.05 -3.08 12.48
C ALA A 126 21.39 -1.98 13.33
N ILE A 127 20.11 -1.70 13.14
CA ILE A 127 19.43 -0.62 13.86
C ILE A 127 19.32 -0.93 15.36
N LYS A 128 19.66 0.06 16.19
CA LYS A 128 19.53 -0.01 17.64
C LYS A 128 18.83 1.24 18.17
N PRO A 129 18.03 1.14 19.24
CA PRO A 129 17.63 -0.09 19.94
C PRO A 129 16.75 -0.98 19.06
N ARG A 130 16.80 -2.28 19.31
CA ARG A 130 15.97 -3.23 18.57
C ARG A 130 14.51 -3.07 18.98
N VAL A 131 13.62 -3.24 18.00
CA VAL A 131 12.18 -3.41 18.25
C VAL A 131 11.88 -4.88 18.54
N ALA A 132 10.66 -5.16 19.03
CA ALA A 132 10.23 -6.53 19.26
C ALA A 132 10.29 -7.37 17.99
N ARG A 133 9.85 -6.81 16.88
CA ARG A 133 9.86 -7.50 15.59
C ARG A 133 9.73 -6.49 14.44
N TRP A 134 10.39 -6.79 13.32
CA TRP A 134 10.15 -6.10 12.07
C TRP A 134 10.04 -7.10 10.92
N SER A 135 9.34 -6.72 9.88
CA SER A 135 9.16 -7.54 8.68
C SER A 135 9.03 -6.68 7.43
N LEU A 136 9.45 -7.23 6.30
CA LEU A 136 9.26 -6.64 4.98
C LEU A 136 8.19 -7.43 4.23
N ASP A 137 7.17 -6.73 3.75
CA ASP A 137 6.08 -7.28 2.97
C ASP A 137 6.14 -6.69 1.56
N ILE A 138 6.35 -7.55 0.57
CA ILE A 138 6.51 -7.13 -0.82
C ILE A 138 5.14 -7.19 -1.50
N ASP A 139 4.75 -6.09 -2.16
CA ASP A 139 3.45 -5.91 -2.82
C ASP A 139 2.27 -6.24 -1.87
N PRO A 140 2.16 -5.57 -0.71
CA PRO A 140 1.10 -5.86 0.24
C PRO A 140 -0.28 -5.56 -0.35
N LEU A 141 -1.28 -6.36 0.02
CA LEU A 141 -2.67 -6.15 -0.41
C LEU A 141 -3.25 -4.87 0.20
N MET A 142 -2.85 -4.55 1.43
CA MET A 142 -3.23 -3.31 2.13
C MET A 142 -2.01 -2.73 2.84
N PRO A 143 -1.57 -1.53 2.42
CA PRO A 143 -0.49 -0.82 3.09
C PRO A 143 -0.85 -0.37 4.50
#